data_8751cf64ddf6f3f0d0cae83a82abd5ae
#
_entry.id   8751cf64ddf6f3f0d0cae83a82abd5ae
#
_cell.length_a   1.000
_cell.length_b   1.000
_cell.length_c   1.000
_cell.angle_alpha   90.00
_cell.angle_beta   90.00
_cell.angle_gamma   90.00
#
_symmetry.space_group_name_H-M   'P 1'
#
loop_
_entity.id
_entity.type
_entity.pdbx_description
1 polymer ?
#
loop_
_entity_poly.entity_id
_entity_poly.type
_entity_poly.pdbx_seq_one_letter_code
_entity_poly.pdbx_strand_id
1 'polypeptide(L)'
;MPFPLGRLRGLATCTSSRGVFGVLAIDHRQNLRRDLATHPSATIAHEDLVDFKRAVVRALARFSTGVLLDPEAGAAQCIADGSLPGSTGLIVALEATGYSGPPTMRASELLAGWSVAKAKRMGASAVKLLVYYHPEAANAAAQERLVAQVAESCQEHDIPLMLEPLSFSLDAAAPLTGPERRRVVIATAERLKAEFPYDAQVRDERLWEAACEELTAASRAPWVLLSAGIGQSLFETQLEIACRAGASGVVVGRAVWGDATKLVGEARAAFLADTAAQRMTRLVNIVERFGRPWRLVPTAVASPVPGEGWYLDY
;
A
#
# COMPACT_ATOMS: atom_id res chain seq x y z
N MET A 1 -25.93 -4.38 -12.84
CA MET A 1 -24.52 -3.95 -12.96
C MET A 1 -23.72 -5.12 -13.48
N PRO A 2 -22.79 -4.93 -14.40
CA PRO A 2 -21.94 -6.02 -14.88
C PRO A 2 -21.17 -6.61 -13.69
N PHE A 3 -20.84 -7.89 -13.77
CA PHE A 3 -20.07 -8.58 -12.74
C PHE A 3 -18.68 -7.97 -12.63
N PRO A 4 -18.17 -7.61 -11.42
CA PRO A 4 -16.86 -6.99 -11.29
C PRO A 4 -15.72 -8.04 -11.38
N LEU A 5 -15.69 -8.82 -12.46
CA LEU A 5 -14.79 -9.97 -12.60
C LEU A 5 -13.32 -9.55 -12.65
N GLY A 6 -13.02 -8.41 -13.30
CA GLY A 6 -11.67 -7.86 -13.32
C GLY A 6 -11.19 -7.44 -11.92
N ARG A 7 -12.06 -6.80 -11.11
CA ARG A 7 -11.75 -6.46 -9.72
C ARG A 7 -11.56 -7.70 -8.86
N LEU A 8 -12.43 -8.70 -8.99
CA LEU A 8 -12.28 -9.98 -8.28
C LEU A 8 -10.98 -10.69 -8.66
N ARG A 9 -10.66 -10.74 -9.97
CA ARG A 9 -9.42 -11.32 -10.47
C ARG A 9 -8.20 -10.56 -9.95
N GLY A 10 -8.23 -9.22 -10.00
CA GLY A 10 -7.16 -8.35 -9.51
C GLY A 10 -6.88 -8.55 -8.01
N LEU A 11 -7.93 -8.59 -7.17
CA LEU A 11 -7.79 -8.89 -5.75
C LEU A 11 -7.23 -10.30 -5.51
N ALA A 12 -7.76 -11.30 -6.20
CA ALA A 12 -7.28 -12.68 -6.08
C ALA A 12 -5.80 -12.82 -6.46
N THR A 13 -5.34 -12.08 -7.48
CA THR A 13 -3.93 -12.10 -7.91
C THR A 13 -3.01 -11.43 -6.89
N CYS A 14 -3.50 -10.46 -6.10
CA CYS A 14 -2.73 -9.77 -5.06
C CYS A 14 -2.79 -10.44 -3.69
N THR A 15 -3.45 -11.59 -3.56
CA THR A 15 -3.63 -12.30 -2.29
C THR A 15 -3.13 -13.74 -2.36
N SER A 16 -2.90 -14.32 -1.19
CA SER A 16 -2.67 -15.76 -1.08
C SER A 16 -3.93 -16.58 -1.36
N SER A 17 -3.81 -17.91 -1.37
CA SER A 17 -4.94 -18.83 -1.50
C SER A 17 -5.98 -18.67 -0.37
N ARG A 18 -5.58 -18.18 0.81
CA ARG A 18 -6.49 -17.81 1.89
C ARG A 18 -7.25 -16.50 1.65
N GLY A 19 -6.82 -15.70 0.66
CA GLY A 19 -7.41 -14.38 0.40
C GLY A 19 -6.89 -13.29 1.35
N VAL A 20 -5.64 -13.38 1.80
CA VAL A 20 -4.96 -12.38 2.63
C VAL A 20 -3.80 -11.72 1.86
N PHE A 21 -3.50 -10.46 2.20
CA PHE A 21 -2.52 -9.63 1.48
C PHE A 21 -1.16 -9.63 2.18
N GLY A 22 -0.11 -10.01 1.47
CA GLY A 22 1.28 -9.86 1.89
C GLY A 22 2.06 -9.09 0.82
N VAL A 23 1.83 -7.77 0.72
CA VAL A 23 2.31 -6.94 -0.39
C VAL A 23 3.67 -6.32 -0.08
N LEU A 24 4.63 -6.48 -0.98
CA LEU A 24 5.91 -5.78 -0.98
C LEU A 24 5.74 -4.41 -1.63
N ALA A 25 6.02 -3.31 -0.91
CA ALA A 25 5.94 -1.95 -1.42
C ALA A 25 7.33 -1.38 -1.73
N ILE A 26 7.52 -0.95 -2.98
CA ILE A 26 8.71 -0.23 -3.43
C ILE A 26 8.38 0.87 -4.45
N ASP A 27 7.25 1.53 -4.25
CA ASP A 27 6.78 2.68 -5.01
C ASP A 27 7.44 4.02 -4.61
N HIS A 28 8.35 3.99 -3.63
CA HIS A 28 9.11 5.15 -3.15
C HIS A 28 9.95 5.77 -4.28
N ARG A 29 9.92 7.10 -4.40
CA ARG A 29 10.66 7.88 -5.43
C ARG A 29 11.65 8.84 -4.79
N GLN A 30 11.22 10.05 -4.40
CA GLN A 30 12.10 11.04 -3.78
C GLN A 30 12.67 10.58 -2.42
N ASN A 31 11.86 9.88 -1.61
CA ASN A 31 12.34 9.32 -0.36
C ASN A 31 13.44 8.29 -0.62
N LEU A 32 13.26 7.41 -1.62
CA LEU A 32 14.29 6.44 -1.99
C LEU A 32 15.56 7.11 -2.51
N ARG A 33 15.45 8.19 -3.30
CA ARG A 33 16.64 8.97 -3.71
C ARG A 33 17.43 9.46 -2.50
N ARG A 34 16.73 10.02 -1.50
CA ARG A 34 17.38 10.49 -0.26
C ARG A 34 18.01 9.34 0.54
N ASP A 35 17.33 8.21 0.62
CA ASP A 35 17.81 7.03 1.36
C ASP A 35 19.04 6.38 0.68
N LEU A 36 19.14 6.45 -0.65
CA LEU A 36 20.30 5.96 -1.44
C LEU A 36 21.48 6.94 -1.46
N ALA A 37 21.24 8.23 -1.23
CA ALA A 37 22.30 9.23 -1.24
C ALA A 37 23.23 9.03 -0.04
N THR A 38 24.51 8.78 -0.32
CA THR A 38 25.57 8.65 0.69
C THR A 38 26.00 10.00 1.28
N HIS A 39 25.68 11.10 0.59
CA HIS A 39 25.95 12.47 0.99
C HIS A 39 24.82 13.39 0.51
N PRO A 40 24.47 14.48 1.22
CA PRO A 40 23.36 15.38 0.84
C PRO A 40 23.48 16.00 -0.56
N SER A 41 24.71 16.15 -1.09
CA SER A 41 24.97 16.64 -2.44
C SER A 41 25.07 15.54 -3.50
N ALA A 42 24.94 14.26 -3.14
CA ALA A 42 25.01 13.17 -4.11
C ALA A 42 23.74 13.18 -4.98
N THR A 43 23.94 13.16 -6.30
CA THR A 43 22.85 13.03 -7.26
C THR A 43 22.63 11.56 -7.55
N ILE A 44 21.47 11.04 -7.21
CA ILE A 44 21.03 9.68 -7.54
C ILE A 44 20.34 9.74 -8.90
N ALA A 45 20.91 9.06 -9.88
CA ALA A 45 20.36 8.98 -11.23
C ALA A 45 19.04 8.20 -11.27
N HIS A 46 18.34 8.25 -12.40
CA HIS A 46 17.13 7.45 -12.61
C HIS A 46 17.46 5.96 -12.60
N GLU A 47 18.57 5.58 -13.23
CA GLU A 47 19.08 4.22 -13.34
C GLU A 47 19.37 3.61 -11.97
N ASP A 48 19.91 4.38 -11.02
CA ASP A 48 20.17 3.92 -9.65
C ASP A 48 18.89 3.50 -8.94
N LEU A 49 17.78 4.25 -9.15
CA LEU A 49 16.46 3.87 -8.62
C LEU A 49 15.94 2.59 -9.27
N VAL A 50 16.05 2.50 -10.58
CA VAL A 50 15.62 1.33 -11.36
C VAL A 50 16.38 0.10 -10.90
N ASP A 51 17.70 0.15 -10.82
CA ASP A 51 18.54 -0.99 -10.42
C ASP A 51 18.27 -1.42 -8.99
N PHE A 52 18.08 -0.46 -8.07
CA PHE A 52 17.71 -0.79 -6.71
C PHE A 52 16.36 -1.49 -6.64
N LYS A 53 15.34 -0.97 -7.33
CA LYS A 53 14.00 -1.56 -7.36
C LYS A 53 13.99 -2.95 -7.98
N ARG A 54 14.68 -3.13 -9.10
CA ARG A 54 14.88 -4.46 -9.72
C ARG A 54 15.51 -5.45 -8.77
N ALA A 55 16.58 -5.05 -8.07
CA ALA A 55 17.24 -5.92 -7.11
C ALA A 55 16.30 -6.36 -5.97
N VAL A 56 15.54 -5.42 -5.40
CA VAL A 56 14.54 -5.71 -4.35
C VAL A 56 13.43 -6.61 -4.87
N VAL A 57 12.84 -6.31 -6.03
CA VAL A 57 11.74 -7.10 -6.60
C VAL A 57 12.22 -8.52 -6.96
N ARG A 58 13.37 -8.65 -7.61
CA ARG A 58 13.96 -9.96 -7.97
C ARG A 58 14.19 -10.84 -6.74
N ALA A 59 14.66 -10.26 -5.64
CA ALA A 59 14.93 -11.00 -4.41
C ALA A 59 13.67 -11.37 -3.64
N LEU A 60 12.66 -10.48 -3.59
CA LEU A 60 11.59 -10.54 -2.58
C LEU A 60 10.20 -10.85 -3.16
N ALA A 61 9.94 -10.65 -4.45
CA ALA A 61 8.61 -10.84 -5.03
C ALA A 61 8.04 -12.25 -4.77
N ARG A 62 8.88 -13.28 -4.80
CA ARG A 62 8.46 -14.67 -4.53
C ARG A 62 7.98 -14.95 -3.11
N PHE A 63 8.29 -14.06 -2.16
CA PHE A 63 7.87 -14.15 -0.76
C PHE A 63 6.66 -13.25 -0.47
N SER A 64 6.12 -12.58 -1.49
CA SER A 64 4.98 -11.69 -1.38
C SER A 64 3.80 -12.18 -2.23
N THR A 65 2.60 -11.72 -1.91
CA THR A 65 1.41 -12.00 -2.72
C THR A 65 1.22 -10.98 -3.84
N GLY A 66 1.85 -9.82 -3.72
CA GLY A 66 1.83 -8.76 -4.71
C GLY A 66 2.97 -7.77 -4.49
N VAL A 67 3.28 -6.98 -5.50
CA VAL A 67 4.30 -5.93 -5.45
C VAL A 67 3.68 -4.60 -5.85
N LEU A 68 3.86 -3.59 -4.98
CA LEU A 68 3.45 -2.21 -5.26
C LEU A 68 4.64 -1.43 -5.81
N LEU A 69 4.49 -0.89 -7.01
CA LEU A 69 5.50 -0.15 -7.76
C LEU A 69 4.97 1.19 -8.24
N ASP A 70 5.87 2.14 -8.48
CA ASP A 70 5.58 3.36 -9.22
C ASP A 70 5.74 3.15 -10.73
N PRO A 71 5.08 3.96 -11.57
CA PRO A 71 5.21 3.84 -13.03
C PRO A 71 6.50 4.44 -13.60
N GLU A 72 7.19 5.32 -12.84
CA GLU A 72 8.33 6.09 -13.36
C GLU A 72 9.63 5.27 -13.42
N ALA A 73 9.95 4.55 -12.33
CA ALA A 73 11.23 3.85 -12.19
C ALA A 73 11.08 2.39 -11.68
N GLY A 74 9.88 1.84 -11.69
CA GLY A 74 9.60 0.53 -11.09
C GLY A 74 8.84 -0.41 -12.00
N ALA A 75 7.57 -0.17 -12.24
CA ALA A 75 6.67 -1.15 -12.85
C ALA A 75 7.11 -1.59 -14.25
N ALA A 76 7.28 -0.65 -15.18
CA ALA A 76 7.64 -0.97 -16.55
C ALA A 76 9.00 -1.69 -16.64
N GLN A 77 9.96 -1.25 -15.86
CA GLN A 77 11.33 -1.79 -15.86
C GLN A 77 11.38 -3.20 -15.27
N CYS A 78 10.65 -3.46 -14.17
CA CYS A 78 10.58 -4.79 -13.56
C CYS A 78 9.78 -5.81 -14.40
N ILE A 79 8.80 -5.35 -15.17
CA ILE A 79 8.10 -6.18 -16.16
C ILE A 79 9.05 -6.53 -17.31
N ALA A 80 9.71 -5.51 -17.88
CA ALA A 80 10.52 -5.67 -19.10
C ALA A 80 11.75 -6.58 -18.91
N ASP A 81 12.35 -6.59 -17.71
CA ASP A 81 13.53 -7.43 -17.42
C ASP A 81 13.18 -8.75 -16.70
N GLY A 82 11.89 -9.02 -16.47
CA GLY A 82 11.42 -10.23 -15.79
C GLY A 82 11.72 -10.28 -14.27
N SER A 83 12.12 -9.18 -13.64
CA SER A 83 12.31 -9.11 -12.19
C SER A 83 11.00 -9.34 -11.43
N LEU A 84 9.87 -8.91 -11.99
CA LEU A 84 8.54 -9.16 -11.48
C LEU A 84 7.97 -10.45 -12.12
N PRO A 85 7.79 -11.55 -11.35
CA PRO A 85 7.18 -12.77 -11.88
C PRO A 85 5.73 -12.53 -12.33
N GLY A 86 5.33 -13.10 -13.47
CA GLY A 86 3.97 -12.97 -14.01
C GLY A 86 2.87 -13.57 -13.11
N SER A 87 3.23 -14.41 -12.14
CA SER A 87 2.32 -14.96 -11.13
C SER A 87 2.10 -14.04 -9.92
N THR A 88 2.90 -12.98 -9.76
CA THR A 88 2.81 -12.03 -8.64
C THR A 88 1.90 -10.87 -9.01
N GLY A 89 0.95 -10.52 -8.15
CA GLY A 89 0.06 -9.38 -8.37
C GLY A 89 0.84 -8.07 -8.49
N LEU A 90 0.53 -7.28 -9.52
CA LEU A 90 1.11 -5.94 -9.71
C LEU A 90 0.14 -4.87 -9.27
N ILE A 91 0.55 -4.05 -8.30
CA ILE A 91 -0.15 -2.85 -7.87
C ILE A 91 0.65 -1.64 -8.33
N VAL A 92 0.00 -0.65 -8.95
CA VAL A 92 0.72 0.52 -9.49
C VAL A 92 0.19 1.81 -8.91
N ALA A 93 1.12 2.66 -8.42
CA ALA A 93 0.79 3.97 -7.87
C ALA A 93 0.28 4.93 -8.96
N LEU A 94 -0.71 5.74 -8.61
CA LEU A 94 -1.32 6.74 -9.51
C LEU A 94 -0.87 8.17 -9.19
N GLU A 95 -0.53 8.42 -7.94
CA GLU A 95 -0.19 9.76 -7.47
C GLU A 95 1.19 10.24 -7.89
N ALA A 96 1.34 11.55 -8.04
CA ALA A 96 2.64 12.22 -8.07
C ALA A 96 3.35 12.08 -6.71
N THR A 97 4.68 12.22 -6.70
CA THR A 97 5.46 12.11 -5.46
C THR A 97 5.31 13.36 -4.59
N GLY A 98 5.08 13.18 -3.29
CA GLY A 98 4.94 14.27 -2.35
C GLY A 98 3.51 14.81 -2.27
N TYR A 99 3.39 16.09 -1.93
CA TYR A 99 2.12 16.82 -1.86
C TYR A 99 2.33 18.27 -2.30
N SER A 100 1.26 18.92 -2.73
CA SER A 100 1.18 20.37 -2.92
C SER A 100 0.51 21.05 -1.73
N GLY A 101 0.67 22.38 -1.64
CA GLY A 101 0.12 23.18 -0.56
C GLY A 101 0.95 23.22 0.72
N PRO A 102 0.50 23.97 1.74
CA PRO A 102 1.20 24.07 3.02
C PRO A 102 1.08 22.77 3.85
N PRO A 103 1.97 22.55 4.84
CA PRO A 103 1.97 21.35 5.68
C PRO A 103 0.63 21.05 6.39
N THR A 104 -0.19 22.07 6.64
CA THR A 104 -1.51 21.97 7.27
C THR A 104 -2.67 21.78 6.29
N MET A 105 -2.37 21.77 4.98
CA MET A 105 -3.36 21.59 3.91
C MET A 105 -2.72 20.83 2.74
N ARG A 106 -2.17 19.67 3.03
CA ARG A 106 -1.49 18.82 2.03
C ARG A 106 -2.49 18.30 1.01
N ALA A 107 -2.15 18.43 -0.27
CA ALA A 107 -2.95 17.88 -1.35
C ALA A 107 -2.18 16.85 -2.16
N SER A 108 -2.79 15.69 -2.40
CA SER A 108 -2.29 14.71 -3.36
C SER A 108 -2.78 15.06 -4.75
N GLU A 109 -1.96 14.76 -5.74
CA GLU A 109 -2.24 14.96 -7.16
C GLU A 109 -1.91 13.68 -7.93
N LEU A 110 -2.60 13.47 -9.06
CA LEU A 110 -2.25 12.37 -9.96
C LEU A 110 -0.97 12.68 -10.73
N LEU A 111 -0.20 11.63 -11.03
CA LEU A 111 0.98 11.76 -11.87
C LEU A 111 0.56 12.19 -13.29
N ALA A 112 1.11 13.30 -13.76
CA ALA A 112 0.82 13.83 -15.07
C ALA A 112 1.10 12.80 -16.18
N GLY A 113 0.14 12.65 -17.10
CA GLY A 113 0.25 11.69 -18.21
C GLY A 113 0.07 10.21 -17.81
N TRP A 114 -0.23 9.89 -16.55
CA TRP A 114 -0.55 8.56 -16.06
C TRP A 114 -2.03 8.42 -15.70
N SER A 115 -2.60 7.20 -15.79
CA SER A 115 -4.01 6.98 -15.50
C SER A 115 -4.32 5.52 -15.15
N VAL A 116 -5.51 5.28 -14.60
CA VAL A 116 -6.06 3.94 -14.34
C VAL A 116 -6.09 3.11 -15.62
N ALA A 117 -6.56 3.68 -16.74
CA ALA A 117 -6.58 3.02 -18.05
C ALA A 117 -5.20 2.55 -18.50
N LYS A 118 -4.18 3.39 -18.33
CA LYS A 118 -2.79 3.03 -18.66
C LYS A 118 -2.25 1.93 -17.77
N ALA A 119 -2.52 1.98 -16.46
CA ALA A 119 -2.14 0.93 -15.53
C ALA A 119 -2.82 -0.41 -15.87
N LYS A 120 -4.12 -0.41 -16.16
CA LYS A 120 -4.86 -1.60 -16.60
C LYS A 120 -4.26 -2.18 -17.88
N ARG A 121 -4.00 -1.35 -18.88
CA ARG A 121 -3.39 -1.77 -20.17
C ARG A 121 -2.01 -2.36 -20.00
N MET A 122 -1.23 -1.90 -19.01
CA MET A 122 0.09 -2.44 -18.67
C MET A 122 0.00 -3.82 -18.00
N GLY A 123 -1.18 -4.25 -17.53
CA GLY A 123 -1.39 -5.51 -16.84
C GLY A 123 -1.41 -5.40 -15.31
N ALA A 124 -1.62 -4.21 -14.78
CA ALA A 124 -1.79 -4.04 -13.33
C ALA A 124 -2.98 -4.84 -12.80
N SER A 125 -2.79 -5.56 -11.70
CA SER A 125 -3.83 -6.28 -10.96
C SER A 125 -4.67 -5.33 -10.11
N ALA A 126 -4.07 -4.24 -9.62
CA ALA A 126 -4.71 -3.17 -8.86
C ALA A 126 -3.97 -1.85 -9.08
N VAL A 127 -4.62 -0.75 -8.75
CA VAL A 127 -3.97 0.56 -8.66
C VAL A 127 -3.98 1.06 -7.22
N LYS A 128 -3.01 1.92 -6.88
CA LYS A 128 -2.90 2.53 -5.55
C LYS A 128 -3.00 4.04 -5.70
N LEU A 129 -3.71 4.69 -4.79
CA LEU A 129 -3.73 6.13 -4.63
C LEU A 129 -3.36 6.51 -3.19
N LEU A 130 -2.25 7.22 -3.02
CA LEU A 130 -1.92 7.89 -1.76
C LEU A 130 -2.64 9.23 -1.70
N VAL A 131 -3.33 9.45 -0.60
CA VAL A 131 -4.05 10.70 -0.34
C VAL A 131 -3.63 11.26 1.03
N TYR A 132 -3.10 12.48 1.05
CA TYR A 132 -2.97 13.24 2.30
C TYR A 132 -4.36 13.73 2.71
N TYR A 133 -4.81 13.31 3.90
CA TYR A 133 -6.17 13.59 4.32
C TYR A 133 -6.26 13.91 5.82
N HIS A 134 -7.02 14.95 6.13
CA HIS A 134 -7.51 15.25 7.46
C HIS A 134 -8.99 15.68 7.33
N PRO A 135 -9.92 15.06 8.08
CA PRO A 135 -11.36 15.32 7.89
C PRO A 135 -11.78 16.77 8.13
N GLU A 136 -11.02 17.52 8.91
CA GLU A 136 -11.24 18.93 9.24
C GLU A 136 -10.37 19.91 8.42
N ALA A 137 -9.55 19.41 7.48
CA ALA A 137 -8.74 20.28 6.63
C ALA A 137 -9.61 21.03 5.61
N ALA A 138 -9.24 22.26 5.29
CA ALA A 138 -9.98 23.09 4.34
C ALA A 138 -10.08 22.46 2.93
N ASN A 139 -9.13 21.59 2.58
CA ASN A 139 -9.12 20.86 1.30
C ASN A 139 -9.70 19.43 1.38
N ALA A 140 -10.30 19.02 2.50
CA ALA A 140 -10.82 17.65 2.67
C ALA A 140 -11.78 17.26 1.54
N ALA A 141 -12.78 18.11 1.23
CA ALA A 141 -13.72 17.86 0.15
C ALA A 141 -13.07 17.77 -1.24
N ALA A 142 -11.96 18.47 -1.48
CA ALA A 142 -11.21 18.36 -2.73
C ALA A 142 -10.50 17.00 -2.84
N GLN A 143 -9.93 16.50 -1.75
CA GLN A 143 -9.29 15.18 -1.72
C GLN A 143 -10.34 14.05 -1.80
N GLU A 144 -11.50 14.20 -1.20
CA GLU A 144 -12.63 13.27 -1.35
C GLU A 144 -13.08 13.18 -2.82
N ARG A 145 -13.18 14.32 -3.54
CA ARG A 145 -13.49 14.31 -4.98
C ARG A 145 -12.44 13.63 -5.81
N LEU A 146 -11.15 13.81 -5.51
CA LEU A 146 -10.05 13.11 -6.17
C LEU A 146 -10.21 11.58 -6.01
N VAL A 147 -10.50 11.11 -4.80
CA VAL A 147 -10.74 9.69 -4.53
C VAL A 147 -11.94 9.17 -5.30
N ALA A 148 -13.06 9.92 -5.32
CA ALA A 148 -14.27 9.55 -6.06
C ALA A 148 -13.98 9.43 -7.57
N GLN A 149 -13.29 10.40 -8.16
CA GLN A 149 -12.90 10.38 -9.58
C GLN A 149 -12.05 9.16 -9.92
N VAL A 150 -11.07 8.82 -9.08
CA VAL A 150 -10.23 7.64 -9.29
C VAL A 150 -11.05 6.35 -9.10
N ALA A 151 -11.96 6.31 -8.13
CA ALA A 151 -12.83 5.16 -7.90
C ALA A 151 -13.78 4.91 -9.08
N GLU A 152 -14.35 5.97 -9.69
CA GLU A 152 -15.16 5.88 -10.91
C GLU A 152 -14.34 5.30 -12.07
N SER A 153 -13.12 5.82 -12.30
CA SER A 153 -12.24 5.26 -13.33
C SER A 153 -11.84 3.80 -13.06
N CYS A 154 -11.63 3.43 -11.80
CA CYS A 154 -11.39 2.03 -11.42
C CYS A 154 -12.62 1.13 -11.67
N GLN A 155 -13.82 1.68 -11.50
CA GLN A 155 -15.06 0.96 -11.82
C GLN A 155 -15.22 0.78 -13.33
N GLU A 156 -14.98 1.82 -14.13
CA GLU A 156 -15.01 1.81 -15.58
C GLU A 156 -14.07 0.76 -16.19
N HIS A 157 -12.86 0.66 -15.61
CA HIS A 157 -11.82 -0.27 -16.10
C HIS A 157 -11.79 -1.61 -15.35
N ASP A 158 -12.76 -1.88 -14.51
CA ASP A 158 -12.89 -3.09 -13.69
C ASP A 158 -11.58 -3.52 -13.02
N ILE A 159 -10.94 -2.58 -12.28
CA ILE A 159 -9.69 -2.78 -11.55
C ILE A 159 -9.84 -2.36 -10.08
N PRO A 160 -9.28 -3.10 -9.11
CA PRO A 160 -9.32 -2.70 -7.70
C PRO A 160 -8.53 -1.43 -7.43
N LEU A 161 -9.05 -0.59 -6.53
CA LEU A 161 -8.34 0.55 -5.95
C LEU A 161 -7.84 0.20 -4.54
N MET A 162 -6.54 0.30 -4.32
CA MET A 162 -5.93 0.37 -3.01
C MET A 162 -5.77 1.85 -2.62
N LEU A 163 -6.49 2.29 -1.61
CA LEU A 163 -6.40 3.65 -1.11
C LEU A 163 -5.45 3.69 0.10
N GLU A 164 -4.49 4.61 0.08
CA GLU A 164 -3.55 4.86 1.17
C GLU A 164 -3.71 6.30 1.68
N PRO A 165 -4.62 6.57 2.63
CA PRO A 165 -4.70 7.88 3.24
C PRO A 165 -3.58 8.05 4.26
N LEU A 166 -2.89 9.19 4.18
CA LEU A 166 -1.89 9.63 5.15
C LEU A 166 -2.42 10.82 5.93
N SER A 167 -2.63 10.62 7.22
CA SER A 167 -3.08 11.67 8.13
C SER A 167 -1.96 12.68 8.41
N PHE A 168 -2.31 13.95 8.56
CA PHE A 168 -1.38 15.03 8.90
C PHE A 168 -1.98 15.95 9.96
N SER A 169 -1.12 16.70 10.66
CA SER A 169 -1.58 17.69 11.66
C SER A 169 -2.05 18.98 11.00
N LEU A 170 -3.10 19.59 11.55
CA LEU A 170 -3.52 20.95 11.20
C LEU A 170 -2.68 22.01 11.91
N ASP A 171 -1.85 21.61 12.87
CA ASP A 171 -0.83 22.46 13.48
C ASP A 171 0.52 22.20 12.81
N ALA A 172 1.10 23.22 12.16
CA ALA A 172 2.39 23.12 11.52
C ALA A 172 3.55 22.92 12.54
N ALA A 173 3.36 23.28 13.80
CA ALA A 173 4.37 23.18 14.84
C ALA A 173 4.35 21.85 15.60
N ALA A 174 3.28 21.07 15.49
CA ALA A 174 3.11 19.83 16.24
C ALA A 174 2.76 18.63 15.34
N PRO A 175 3.39 17.46 15.52
CA PRO A 175 2.99 16.25 14.83
C PRO A 175 1.64 15.74 15.36
N LEU A 176 0.92 15.03 14.53
CA LEU A 176 -0.31 14.32 14.92
C LEU A 176 0.07 13.05 15.71
N THR A 177 -0.23 13.01 17.00
CA THR A 177 0.20 11.95 17.92
C THR A 177 -0.92 11.48 18.87
N GLY A 178 -0.71 10.32 19.50
CA GLY A 178 -1.53 9.80 20.58
C GLY A 178 -3.04 9.73 20.27
N PRO A 179 -3.92 10.15 21.19
CA PRO A 179 -5.37 10.10 21.04
C PRO A 179 -5.91 10.93 19.89
N GLU A 180 -5.25 12.05 19.56
CA GLU A 180 -5.64 12.88 18.42
C GLU A 180 -5.41 12.13 17.11
N ARG A 181 -4.25 11.49 16.93
CA ARG A 181 -3.97 10.65 15.78
C ARG A 181 -5.01 9.54 15.64
N ARG A 182 -5.34 8.83 16.72
CA ARG A 182 -6.37 7.80 16.71
C ARG A 182 -7.71 8.36 16.19
N ARG A 183 -8.18 9.49 16.74
CA ARG A 183 -9.44 10.14 16.31
C ARG A 183 -9.43 10.46 14.80
N VAL A 184 -8.34 11.07 14.32
CA VAL A 184 -8.23 11.44 12.89
C VAL A 184 -8.18 10.22 12.00
N VAL A 185 -7.43 9.17 12.37
CA VAL A 185 -7.33 7.93 11.59
C VAL A 185 -8.68 7.20 11.52
N ILE A 186 -9.41 7.09 12.62
CA ILE A 186 -10.75 6.46 12.64
C ILE A 186 -11.75 7.26 11.78
N ALA A 187 -11.81 8.58 11.95
CA ALA A 187 -12.67 9.43 11.12
C ALA A 187 -12.29 9.40 9.62
N THR A 188 -11.01 9.19 9.31
CA THR A 188 -10.54 8.96 7.95
C THR A 188 -11.02 7.59 7.43
N ALA A 189 -11.01 6.56 8.25
CA ALA A 189 -11.48 5.22 7.89
C ALA A 189 -12.96 5.17 7.56
N GLU A 190 -13.78 5.95 8.26
CA GLU A 190 -15.22 6.09 7.97
C GLU A 190 -15.48 6.67 6.58
N ARG A 191 -14.63 7.59 6.12
CA ARG A 191 -14.79 8.31 4.86
C ARG A 191 -13.99 7.71 3.71
N LEU A 192 -12.77 7.24 3.99
CA LEU A 192 -11.83 6.75 2.98
C LEU A 192 -11.34 5.34 3.31
N LYS A 193 -10.21 5.21 4.02
CA LYS A 193 -9.56 3.99 4.59
C LYS A 193 -8.49 4.45 5.59
N ALA A 194 -7.74 3.52 6.25
CA ALA A 194 -6.96 3.94 7.41
C ALA A 194 -5.52 3.45 7.47
N GLU A 195 -4.71 4.25 8.18
CA GLU A 195 -3.40 3.92 8.74
C GLU A 195 -3.54 3.19 10.08
N PHE A 196 -2.40 2.75 10.67
CA PHE A 196 -2.38 2.29 12.07
C PHE A 196 -2.75 3.44 13.02
N PRO A 197 -3.70 3.23 13.94
CA PRO A 197 -4.33 4.32 14.71
C PRO A 197 -3.41 5.08 15.66
N TYR A 198 -2.32 4.45 16.11
CA TYR A 198 -1.35 5.06 17.02
C TYR A 198 0.04 5.21 16.38
N ASP A 199 0.79 6.23 16.84
CA ASP A 199 2.22 6.37 16.53
C ASP A 199 3.07 5.41 17.37
N ALA A 200 4.37 5.31 17.03
CA ALA A 200 5.30 4.40 17.68
C ALA A 200 5.66 4.78 19.14
N GLN A 201 5.20 5.91 19.67
CA GLN A 201 5.45 6.33 21.06
C GLN A 201 4.48 5.67 22.04
N VAL A 202 3.25 5.37 21.59
CA VAL A 202 2.26 4.60 22.38
C VAL A 202 2.64 3.13 22.35
N ARG A 203 2.97 2.54 23.51
CA ARG A 203 3.44 1.15 23.64
C ARG A 203 2.46 0.23 24.36
N ASP A 204 1.20 0.61 24.47
CA ASP A 204 0.15 -0.17 25.12
C ASP A 204 -0.59 -1.01 24.09
N GLU A 205 -0.35 -2.33 24.11
CA GLU A 205 -0.96 -3.28 23.19
C GLU A 205 -2.49 -3.34 23.31
N ARG A 206 -3.05 -3.11 24.50
CA ARG A 206 -4.51 -3.08 24.70
C ARG A 206 -5.14 -1.87 24.00
N LEU A 207 -4.47 -0.73 24.03
CA LEU A 207 -4.91 0.44 23.30
C LEU A 207 -4.83 0.21 21.78
N TRP A 208 -3.82 -0.51 21.33
CA TRP A 208 -3.69 -0.88 19.91
C TRP A 208 -4.80 -1.82 19.47
N GLU A 209 -5.09 -2.86 20.26
CA GLU A 209 -6.17 -3.83 19.97
C GLU A 209 -7.52 -3.12 19.86
N ALA A 210 -7.91 -2.35 20.87
CA ALA A 210 -9.16 -1.59 20.87
C ALA A 210 -9.26 -0.62 19.67
N ALA A 211 -8.18 0.07 19.32
CA ALA A 211 -8.17 0.99 18.19
C ALA A 211 -8.22 0.28 16.84
N CYS A 212 -7.62 -0.91 16.70
CA CYS A 212 -7.73 -1.73 15.50
C CYS A 212 -9.12 -2.34 15.34
N GLU A 213 -9.79 -2.71 16.42
CA GLU A 213 -11.20 -3.16 16.41
C GLU A 213 -12.13 -2.04 15.96
N GLU A 214 -11.95 -0.83 16.51
CA GLU A 214 -12.68 0.36 16.09
C GLU A 214 -12.46 0.69 14.62
N LEU A 215 -11.21 0.59 14.15
CA LEU A 215 -10.85 0.75 12.75
C LEU A 215 -11.55 -0.27 11.85
N THR A 216 -11.61 -1.52 12.30
CA THR A 216 -12.30 -2.59 11.57
C THR A 216 -13.80 -2.33 11.49
N ALA A 217 -14.42 -1.83 12.57
CA ALA A 217 -15.83 -1.47 12.59
C ALA A 217 -16.14 -0.25 11.67
N ALA A 218 -15.24 0.74 11.62
CA ALA A 218 -15.36 1.91 10.75
C ALA A 218 -15.10 1.58 9.27
N SER A 219 -14.30 0.55 8.98
CA SER A 219 -13.90 0.21 7.61
C SER A 219 -14.98 -0.58 6.88
N ARG A 220 -15.44 -0.04 5.75
CA ARG A 220 -16.41 -0.71 4.85
C ARG A 220 -15.75 -1.65 3.83
N ALA A 221 -14.43 -1.72 3.79
CA ALA A 221 -13.66 -2.54 2.85
C ALA A 221 -12.54 -3.27 3.59
N PRO A 222 -11.96 -4.33 2.99
CA PRO A 222 -10.76 -4.96 3.54
C PRO A 222 -9.66 -3.93 3.76
N TRP A 223 -9.03 -3.94 4.93
CA TRP A 223 -7.92 -3.04 5.23
C TRP A 223 -6.64 -3.82 5.50
N VAL A 224 -5.52 -3.18 5.24
CA VAL A 224 -4.18 -3.73 5.40
C VAL A 224 -3.30 -2.76 6.18
N LEU A 225 -2.39 -3.29 7.00
CA LEU A 225 -1.46 -2.50 7.78
C LEU A 225 -0.30 -1.99 6.92
N LEU A 226 0.09 -0.74 7.13
CA LEU A 226 1.28 -0.11 6.53
C LEU A 226 2.40 0.01 7.56
N SER A 227 3.67 -0.22 7.15
CA SER A 227 4.80 -0.26 8.09
C SER A 227 5.26 1.10 8.62
N ALA A 228 4.90 2.20 8.01
CA ALA A 228 5.25 3.58 8.42
C ALA A 228 6.73 3.80 8.81
N GLY A 229 7.65 2.91 8.44
CA GLY A 229 9.10 3.02 8.72
C GLY A 229 9.51 2.71 10.15
N ILE A 230 8.67 2.08 10.96
CA ILE A 230 9.01 1.61 12.32
C ILE A 230 9.91 0.36 12.29
N GLY A 231 10.60 0.11 13.41
CA GLY A 231 11.48 -1.07 13.55
C GLY A 231 10.72 -2.39 13.42
N GLN A 232 11.37 -3.39 12.85
CA GLN A 232 10.75 -4.66 12.45
C GLN A 232 10.02 -5.38 13.59
N SER A 233 10.66 -5.58 14.75
CA SER A 233 10.05 -6.31 15.88
C SER A 233 8.75 -5.66 16.36
N LEU A 234 8.74 -4.33 16.47
CA LEU A 234 7.54 -3.57 16.82
C LEU A 234 6.46 -3.73 15.75
N PHE A 235 6.86 -3.71 14.49
CA PHE A 235 5.93 -3.86 13.37
C PHE A 235 5.30 -5.26 13.33
N GLU A 236 6.06 -6.32 13.63
CA GLU A 236 5.54 -7.70 13.72
C GLU A 236 4.44 -7.79 14.81
N THR A 237 4.66 -7.19 15.99
CA THR A 237 3.65 -7.13 17.06
C THR A 237 2.40 -6.35 16.62
N GLN A 238 2.57 -5.16 16.03
CA GLN A 238 1.46 -4.37 15.51
C GLN A 238 0.67 -5.10 14.42
N LEU A 239 1.36 -5.84 13.54
CA LEU A 239 0.73 -6.61 12.48
C LEU A 239 -0.11 -7.76 13.04
N GLU A 240 0.40 -8.49 14.04
CA GLU A 240 -0.36 -9.56 14.67
C GLU A 240 -1.64 -9.02 15.32
N ILE A 241 -1.54 -7.94 16.11
CA ILE A 241 -2.69 -7.28 16.74
C ILE A 241 -3.70 -6.80 15.68
N ALA A 242 -3.23 -6.12 14.64
CA ALA A 242 -4.07 -5.64 13.55
C ALA A 242 -4.81 -6.78 12.83
N CYS A 243 -4.13 -7.90 12.55
CA CYS A 243 -4.73 -9.06 11.91
C CYS A 243 -5.77 -9.74 12.80
N ARG A 244 -5.50 -9.89 14.11
CA ARG A 244 -6.47 -10.42 15.07
C ARG A 244 -7.72 -9.53 15.19
N ALA A 245 -7.54 -8.22 15.11
CA ALA A 245 -8.61 -7.23 15.10
C ALA A 245 -9.34 -7.09 13.74
N GLY A 246 -8.94 -7.82 12.69
CA GLY A 246 -9.67 -7.90 11.42
C GLY A 246 -8.97 -7.31 10.19
N ALA A 247 -7.69 -6.97 10.26
CA ALA A 247 -6.91 -6.62 9.07
C ALA A 247 -6.81 -7.81 8.12
N SER A 248 -6.88 -7.53 6.82
CA SER A 248 -6.75 -8.53 5.75
C SER A 248 -5.31 -8.75 5.30
N GLY A 249 -4.34 -8.08 5.91
CA GLY A 249 -2.94 -8.25 5.56
C GLY A 249 -2.05 -7.04 5.80
N VAL A 250 -0.96 -6.99 5.04
CA VAL A 250 0.11 -6.01 5.17
C VAL A 250 0.55 -5.48 3.81
N VAL A 251 0.93 -4.20 3.78
CA VAL A 251 1.73 -3.58 2.72
C VAL A 251 3.01 -3.07 3.35
N VAL A 252 4.13 -3.69 3.03
CA VAL A 252 5.40 -3.43 3.72
C VAL A 252 6.50 -3.01 2.75
N GLY A 253 7.21 -1.95 3.10
CA GLY A 253 8.32 -1.41 2.33
C GLY A 253 9.62 -1.42 3.13
N ARG A 254 10.05 -0.24 3.59
CA ARG A 254 11.35 -0.01 4.24
C ARG A 254 11.63 -0.86 5.47
N ALA A 255 10.62 -1.30 6.21
CA ALA A 255 10.82 -2.25 7.32
C ALA A 255 11.45 -3.57 6.87
N VAL A 256 11.25 -3.97 5.61
CA VAL A 256 11.87 -5.17 5.02
C VAL A 256 13.20 -4.86 4.35
N TRP A 257 13.22 -3.92 3.41
CA TRP A 257 14.38 -3.67 2.53
C TRP A 257 15.18 -2.40 2.86
N GLY A 258 14.74 -1.56 3.81
CA GLY A 258 15.32 -0.23 4.04
C GLY A 258 16.82 -0.22 4.31
N ASP A 259 17.35 -1.20 5.04
CA ASP A 259 18.79 -1.30 5.31
C ASP A 259 19.62 -1.52 4.03
N ALA A 260 19.03 -2.11 2.97
CA ALA A 260 19.70 -2.32 1.69
C ALA A 260 20.10 -1.00 1.00
N THR A 261 19.48 0.13 1.34
CA THR A 261 19.83 1.44 0.78
C THR A 261 21.25 1.87 1.16
N LYS A 262 21.75 1.39 2.31
CA LYS A 262 23.08 1.70 2.84
C LYS A 262 24.15 0.71 2.37
N LEU A 263 23.77 -0.32 1.64
CA LEU A 263 24.64 -1.38 1.15
C LEU A 263 24.84 -1.27 -0.36
N VAL A 264 25.93 -1.79 -0.86
CA VAL A 264 26.25 -1.81 -2.30
C VAL A 264 26.77 -3.20 -2.73
N GLY A 265 26.70 -3.50 -4.03
CA GLY A 265 27.25 -4.72 -4.61
C GLY A 265 26.78 -6.01 -3.92
N GLU A 266 27.73 -6.90 -3.65
CA GLU A 266 27.48 -8.21 -3.05
C GLU A 266 26.84 -8.11 -1.65
N ALA A 267 27.22 -7.11 -0.84
CA ALA A 267 26.63 -6.92 0.49
C ALA A 267 25.14 -6.63 0.42
N ARG A 268 24.69 -5.79 -0.55
CA ARG A 268 23.27 -5.53 -0.82
C ARG A 268 22.56 -6.81 -1.27
N ALA A 269 23.16 -7.53 -2.23
CA ALA A 269 22.59 -8.77 -2.75
C ALA A 269 22.40 -9.82 -1.64
N ALA A 270 23.41 -10.04 -0.81
CA ALA A 270 23.36 -10.96 0.32
C ALA A 270 22.27 -10.56 1.35
N PHE A 271 22.21 -9.28 1.71
CA PHE A 271 21.17 -8.79 2.63
C PHE A 271 19.75 -9.02 2.08
N LEU A 272 19.53 -8.74 0.81
CA LEU A 272 18.21 -8.93 0.18
C LEU A 272 17.84 -10.41 0.09
N ALA A 273 18.80 -11.27 -0.24
CA ALA A 273 18.57 -12.71 -0.40
C ALA A 273 18.33 -13.44 0.93
N ASP A 274 18.87 -12.95 2.03
CA ASP A 274 18.79 -13.58 3.36
C ASP A 274 17.92 -12.76 4.32
N THR A 275 18.41 -11.68 4.87
CA THR A 275 17.77 -10.93 5.95
C THR A 275 16.43 -10.35 5.52
N ALA A 276 16.37 -9.68 4.36
CA ALA A 276 15.13 -9.08 3.88
C ALA A 276 14.09 -10.16 3.50
N ALA A 277 14.53 -11.27 2.89
CA ALA A 277 13.68 -12.40 2.57
C ALA A 277 13.07 -13.03 3.84
N GLN A 278 13.86 -13.22 4.89
CA GLN A 278 13.37 -13.72 6.19
C GLN A 278 12.38 -12.75 6.83
N ARG A 279 12.63 -11.42 6.75
CA ARG A 279 11.71 -10.39 7.24
C ARG A 279 10.37 -10.50 6.52
N MET A 280 10.38 -10.55 5.19
CA MET A 280 9.16 -10.66 4.39
C MET A 280 8.39 -11.95 4.71
N THR A 281 9.08 -13.07 4.80
CA THR A 281 8.50 -14.37 5.12
C THR A 281 7.81 -14.37 6.49
N ARG A 282 8.44 -13.78 7.53
CA ARG A 282 7.81 -13.67 8.86
C ARG A 282 6.51 -12.87 8.82
N LEU A 283 6.51 -11.72 8.14
CA LEU A 283 5.30 -10.90 8.03
C LEU A 283 4.18 -11.62 7.27
N VAL A 284 4.50 -12.31 6.18
CA VAL A 284 3.52 -13.10 5.44
C VAL A 284 2.98 -14.25 6.30
N ASN A 285 3.83 -14.92 7.08
CA ASN A 285 3.37 -15.98 8.00
C ASN A 285 2.42 -15.47 9.09
N ILE A 286 2.63 -14.26 9.63
CA ILE A 286 1.69 -13.61 10.56
C ILE A 286 0.35 -13.38 9.87
N VAL A 287 0.37 -12.82 8.68
CA VAL A 287 -0.84 -12.57 7.89
C VAL A 287 -1.56 -13.87 7.52
N GLU A 288 -0.84 -14.89 7.10
CA GLU A 288 -1.41 -16.22 6.81
C GLU A 288 -2.08 -16.85 8.02
N ARG A 289 -1.52 -16.64 9.20
CA ARG A 289 -2.05 -17.21 10.44
C ARG A 289 -3.26 -16.46 10.97
N PHE A 290 -3.23 -15.12 10.98
CA PHE A 290 -4.17 -14.29 11.72
C PHE A 290 -5.01 -13.36 10.84
N GLY A 291 -4.59 -13.09 9.59
CA GLY A 291 -5.28 -12.15 8.71
C GLY A 291 -6.69 -12.60 8.35
N ARG A 292 -7.62 -11.65 8.26
CA ARG A 292 -8.99 -11.87 7.83
C ARG A 292 -9.05 -11.97 6.30
N PRO A 293 -9.50 -13.08 5.71
CA PRO A 293 -9.69 -13.17 4.28
C PRO A 293 -10.58 -12.05 3.75
N TRP A 294 -10.14 -11.35 2.70
CA TRP A 294 -10.90 -10.21 2.16
C TRP A 294 -12.32 -10.56 1.74
N ARG A 295 -12.57 -11.80 1.30
CA ARG A 295 -13.89 -12.29 0.89
C ARG A 295 -14.90 -12.38 2.06
N LEU A 296 -14.42 -12.38 3.29
CA LEU A 296 -15.27 -12.40 4.50
C LEU A 296 -15.65 -11.00 4.99
N VAL A 297 -15.17 -9.94 4.33
CA VAL A 297 -15.59 -8.57 4.63
C VAL A 297 -16.96 -8.33 3.98
N PRO A 298 -17.98 -7.84 4.71
CA PRO A 298 -19.37 -7.79 4.23
C PRO A 298 -19.59 -7.02 2.91
N THR A 299 -18.72 -6.06 2.62
CA THR A 299 -18.76 -5.27 1.38
C THR A 299 -17.87 -5.83 0.28
N ALA A 300 -17.11 -6.89 0.57
CA ALA A 300 -16.42 -7.64 -0.46
C ALA A 300 -17.48 -8.35 -1.31
N VAL A 301 -17.48 -8.05 -2.58
CA VAL A 301 -18.51 -8.41 -3.52
C VAL A 301 -18.72 -9.92 -3.54
N ALA A 302 -19.80 -10.40 -2.97
CA ALA A 302 -20.34 -11.70 -3.31
C ALA A 302 -20.91 -11.58 -4.73
N SER A 303 -20.08 -11.83 -5.73
CA SER A 303 -20.62 -11.96 -7.10
C SER A 303 -21.23 -13.34 -7.23
N PRO A 304 -22.50 -13.42 -7.61
CA PRO A 304 -23.08 -14.70 -8.03
C PRO A 304 -22.23 -15.27 -9.18
N VAL A 305 -22.15 -16.59 -9.27
CA VAL A 305 -21.49 -17.24 -10.38
C VAL A 305 -22.18 -16.78 -11.67
N PRO A 306 -21.45 -16.23 -12.67
CA PRO A 306 -22.07 -15.79 -13.90
C PRO A 306 -22.82 -16.93 -14.59
N GLY A 307 -24.08 -16.67 -14.99
CA GLY A 307 -24.88 -17.61 -15.77
C GLY A 307 -24.52 -17.62 -17.26
N GLU A 308 -25.27 -18.38 -18.04
CA GLU A 308 -25.16 -18.36 -19.50
C GLU A 308 -25.41 -16.96 -20.06
N GLY A 309 -24.61 -16.52 -21.04
CA GLY A 309 -24.78 -15.21 -21.70
C GLY A 309 -24.25 -14.00 -20.95
N TRP A 310 -23.64 -14.14 -19.77
CA TRP A 310 -23.13 -13.04 -18.94
C TRP A 310 -22.20 -12.06 -19.67
N TYR A 311 -21.46 -12.56 -20.67
CA TYR A 311 -20.48 -11.78 -21.44
C TYR A 311 -21.13 -10.76 -22.39
N LEU A 312 -22.43 -10.88 -22.64
CA LEU A 312 -23.20 -9.97 -23.53
C LEU A 312 -23.40 -8.60 -22.81
N ASP A 313 -23.40 -8.60 -21.48
CA ASP A 313 -23.65 -7.42 -20.66
C ASP A 313 -22.39 -6.95 -19.87
N TYR A 314 -21.24 -7.57 -20.14
CA TYR A 314 -19.97 -7.30 -19.44
C TYR A 314 -19.19 -6.12 -20.01
#